data_b970041b38fd7a04c207c12fc50d4c93
#
_entry.id   b970041b38fd7a04c207c12fc50d4c93
#
_cell.length_a   1.000
_cell.length_b   1.000
_cell.length_c   1.000
_cell.angle_alpha   90.00
_cell.angle_beta   90.00
_cell.angle_gamma   90.00
#
_symmetry.space_group_name_H-M   'P 1'
#
loop_
_entity.id
_entity.type
_entity.pdbx_description
1 polymer ?
#
loop_
_entity_poly.entity_id
_entity_poly.type
_entity_poly.pdbx_seq_one_letter_code
_entity_poly.pdbx_strand_id
1 'polypeptide(L)'
;MAAVKEIAQPIEYGVATFVKPGNDRSGDVEVVSFYDGGVLLAVIDGLGHGDEAFIAAQCAKTTIEAHPREPLEALVQRCHAALRPTRGAVMSLAAIDLARGTLRWLGVGNVQGIVHRSDPSARPARDELLLRSGVVGAQLPTLRSAAIPISRRDTLIFTTDGIRSNFADGLLASATPHSLAQNILANHLQGSDDALALVARIA
;
A
#
# COMPACT_ATOMS: atom_id res chain seq x y z
N MET A 1 35.16 7.08 -21.58
CA MET A 1 34.51 7.11 -20.26
C MET A 1 33.01 6.92 -20.49
N ALA A 2 32.43 5.81 -20.07
CA ALA A 2 31.00 5.58 -20.15
C ALA A 2 30.32 6.38 -19.02
N ALA A 3 29.42 7.31 -19.39
CA ALA A 3 28.61 8.03 -18.42
C ALA A 3 27.56 7.05 -17.89
N VAL A 4 27.62 6.73 -16.61
CA VAL A 4 26.52 6.04 -15.91
C VAL A 4 25.37 7.02 -15.83
N LYS A 5 24.32 6.79 -16.62
CA LYS A 5 23.10 7.56 -16.56
C LYS A 5 22.37 7.09 -15.30
N GLU A 6 22.41 7.91 -14.26
CA GLU A 6 21.61 7.70 -13.06
C GLU A 6 20.13 7.78 -13.47
N ILE A 7 19.45 6.63 -13.47
CA ILE A 7 18.00 6.60 -13.75
C ILE A 7 17.33 7.04 -12.46
N ALA A 8 16.89 8.28 -12.42
CA ALA A 8 16.06 8.77 -11.31
C ALA A 8 14.87 7.83 -11.13
N GLN A 9 14.66 7.34 -9.91
CA GLN A 9 13.51 6.48 -9.64
C GLN A 9 12.23 7.31 -9.88
N PRO A 10 11.25 6.73 -10.57
CA PRO A 10 10.03 7.46 -10.96
C PRO A 10 9.12 7.79 -9.78
N ILE A 11 9.37 7.19 -8.64
CA ILE A 11 8.72 7.51 -7.36
C ILE A 11 9.76 7.54 -6.24
N GLU A 12 9.53 8.41 -5.28
CA GLU A 12 10.16 8.36 -3.96
C GLU A 12 9.20 7.67 -3.00
N TYR A 13 9.69 6.81 -2.11
CA TYR A 13 8.82 6.18 -1.11
C TYR A 13 9.49 6.05 0.26
N GLY A 14 8.67 5.87 1.28
CA GLY A 14 9.08 5.59 2.64
C GLY A 14 8.07 4.68 3.33
N VAL A 15 8.57 3.87 4.23
CA VAL A 15 7.78 2.94 5.05
C VAL A 15 8.11 3.16 6.50
N ALA A 16 7.09 3.12 7.36
CA ALA A 16 7.23 3.08 8.80
C ALA A 16 6.36 1.94 9.36
N THR A 17 6.94 1.14 10.24
CA THR A 17 6.29 -0.04 10.81
C THR A 17 6.39 -0.06 12.33
N PHE A 18 5.41 -0.68 12.95
CA PHE A 18 5.40 -0.97 14.37
C PHE A 18 4.94 -2.42 14.57
N VAL A 19 5.67 -3.16 15.39
CA VAL A 19 5.32 -4.53 15.77
C VAL A 19 4.62 -4.48 17.14
N LYS A 20 3.46 -5.11 17.23
CA LYS A 20 2.70 -5.21 18.48
C LYS A 20 3.57 -5.79 19.60
N PRO A 21 3.60 -5.17 20.79
CA PRO A 21 4.36 -5.68 21.91
C PRO A 21 3.99 -7.14 22.25
N GLY A 22 5.02 -7.96 22.42
CA GLY A 22 4.87 -9.40 22.68
C GLY A 22 4.95 -10.28 21.44
N ASN A 23 5.04 -9.69 20.25
CA ASN A 23 5.33 -10.41 19.01
C ASN A 23 6.75 -10.10 18.53
N ASP A 24 7.40 -11.10 17.90
CA ASP A 24 8.72 -10.92 17.28
C ASP A 24 8.63 -10.43 15.81
N ARG A 25 7.44 -10.55 15.21
CA ARG A 25 7.21 -10.26 13.79
C ARG A 25 5.87 -9.57 13.59
N SER A 26 5.83 -8.68 12.60
CA SER A 26 4.61 -8.00 12.18
C SER A 26 3.80 -8.88 11.22
N GLY A 27 2.48 -8.86 11.38
CA GLY A 27 1.52 -9.34 10.39
C GLY A 27 1.36 -8.40 9.21
N ASP A 28 1.86 -7.16 9.32
CA ASP A 28 1.80 -6.15 8.28
C ASP A 28 3.05 -6.18 7.41
N VAL A 29 2.88 -6.04 6.09
CA VAL A 29 4.00 -5.99 5.15
C VAL A 29 3.66 -5.13 3.93
N GLU A 30 4.68 -4.46 3.40
CA GLU A 30 4.60 -3.71 2.16
C GLU A 30 5.19 -4.48 0.96
N VAL A 31 4.76 -4.10 -0.24
CA VAL A 31 5.39 -4.42 -1.52
C VAL A 31 5.64 -3.15 -2.29
N VAL A 32 6.86 -2.99 -2.80
CA VAL A 32 7.24 -1.95 -3.76
C VAL A 32 8.01 -2.64 -4.90
N SER A 33 7.34 -2.85 -6.02
CA SER A 33 7.88 -3.60 -7.15
C SER A 33 7.95 -2.72 -8.38
N PHE A 34 9.16 -2.32 -8.76
CA PHE A 34 9.40 -1.55 -10.00
C PHE A 34 9.44 -2.50 -11.19
N TYR A 35 8.83 -2.06 -12.30
CA TYR A 35 8.91 -2.74 -13.59
C TYR A 35 8.97 -1.70 -14.72
N ASP A 36 9.32 -2.15 -15.92
CA ASP A 36 9.41 -1.25 -17.06
C ASP A 36 8.08 -0.53 -17.33
N GLY A 37 8.10 0.80 -17.22
CA GLY A 37 6.95 1.69 -17.40
C GLY A 37 6.06 1.89 -16.17
N GLY A 38 6.35 1.26 -15.01
CA GLY A 38 5.48 1.43 -13.84
C GLY A 38 6.03 0.91 -12.53
N VAL A 39 5.16 0.98 -11.52
CA VAL A 39 5.41 0.44 -10.19
C VAL A 39 4.13 -0.14 -9.60
N LEU A 40 4.27 -1.29 -8.94
CA LEU A 40 3.23 -1.90 -8.13
C LEU A 40 3.55 -1.65 -6.66
N LEU A 41 2.58 -1.15 -5.94
CA LEU A 41 2.62 -0.89 -4.50
C LEU A 41 1.51 -1.71 -3.84
N ALA A 42 1.80 -2.32 -2.70
CA ALA A 42 0.78 -2.96 -1.89
C ALA A 42 1.10 -2.81 -0.41
N VAL A 43 0.05 -2.82 0.40
CA VAL A 43 0.11 -3.02 1.85
C VAL A 43 -0.83 -4.16 2.19
N ILE A 44 -0.33 -5.09 2.97
CA ILE A 44 -0.97 -6.36 3.32
C ILE A 44 -0.95 -6.46 4.84
N ASP A 45 -2.09 -6.83 5.41
CA ASP A 45 -2.27 -7.12 6.82
C ASP A 45 -2.79 -8.56 6.93
N GLY A 46 -1.96 -9.45 7.48
CA GLY A 46 -2.29 -10.86 7.73
C GLY A 46 -3.21 -10.98 8.93
N LEU A 47 -4.33 -11.72 8.78
CA LEU A 47 -5.34 -11.79 9.85
C LEU A 47 -4.79 -12.37 11.15
N GLY A 48 -4.99 -11.61 12.23
CA GLY A 48 -4.54 -11.95 13.58
C GLY A 48 -3.24 -11.26 13.92
N HIS A 49 -2.37 -11.92 14.67
CA HIS A 49 -1.07 -11.37 15.08
C HIS A 49 -0.05 -12.51 15.24
N GLY A 50 1.23 -12.16 15.29
CA GLY A 50 2.34 -13.11 15.45
C GLY A 50 2.58 -13.96 14.19
N ASP A 51 3.08 -15.18 14.38
CA ASP A 51 3.59 -16.02 13.29
C ASP A 51 2.56 -16.36 12.20
N GLU A 52 1.30 -16.58 12.57
CA GLU A 52 0.27 -16.95 11.58
C GLU A 52 -0.12 -15.78 10.67
N ALA A 53 -0.22 -14.57 11.24
CA ALA A 53 -0.44 -13.35 10.48
C ALA A 53 0.78 -13.05 9.59
N PHE A 54 1.99 -13.15 10.13
CA PHE A 54 3.23 -13.02 9.38
C PHE A 54 3.31 -13.99 8.19
N ILE A 55 3.00 -15.29 8.39
CA ILE A 55 3.01 -16.29 7.32
C ILE A 55 2.01 -15.92 6.21
N ALA A 56 0.80 -15.49 6.57
CA ALA A 56 -0.20 -15.06 5.60
C ALA A 56 0.28 -13.83 4.79
N ALA A 57 0.79 -12.82 5.48
CA ALA A 57 1.31 -11.61 4.84
C ALA A 57 2.48 -11.92 3.90
N GLN A 58 3.44 -12.76 4.31
CA GLN A 58 4.59 -13.15 3.48
C GLN A 58 4.17 -13.99 2.26
N CYS A 59 3.19 -14.87 2.40
CA CYS A 59 2.64 -15.64 1.29
C CYS A 59 2.02 -14.71 0.24
N ALA A 60 1.24 -13.72 0.67
CA ALA A 60 0.67 -12.71 -0.22
C ALA A 60 1.77 -11.85 -0.87
N LYS A 61 2.75 -11.35 -0.10
CA LYS A 61 3.89 -10.59 -0.59
C LYS A 61 4.62 -11.32 -1.71
N THR A 62 5.03 -12.56 -1.46
CA THR A 62 5.74 -13.38 -2.45
C THR A 62 4.91 -13.58 -3.73
N THR A 63 3.60 -13.78 -3.59
CA THR A 63 2.69 -13.94 -4.72
C THR A 63 2.61 -12.66 -5.56
N ILE A 64 2.52 -11.51 -4.91
CA ILE A 64 2.45 -10.18 -5.57
C ILE A 64 3.76 -9.86 -6.28
N GLU A 65 4.90 -10.05 -5.60
CA GLU A 65 6.23 -9.76 -6.16
C GLU A 65 6.56 -10.63 -7.37
N ALA A 66 6.04 -11.84 -7.44
CA ALA A 66 6.23 -12.73 -8.59
C ALA A 66 5.47 -12.26 -9.86
N HIS A 67 4.46 -11.39 -9.72
CA HIS A 67 3.55 -11.03 -10.82
C HIS A 67 3.25 -9.52 -10.91
N PRO A 68 4.27 -8.62 -10.88
CA PRO A 68 4.06 -7.18 -10.67
C PRO A 68 3.34 -6.46 -11.83
N ARG A 69 3.19 -7.11 -12.98
CA ARG A 69 2.53 -6.54 -14.18
C ARG A 69 1.11 -7.04 -14.41
N GLU A 70 0.64 -7.99 -13.58
CA GLU A 70 -0.71 -8.51 -13.74
C GLU A 70 -1.78 -7.46 -13.37
N PRO A 71 -2.98 -7.53 -13.98
CA PRO A 71 -4.12 -6.75 -13.51
C PRO A 71 -4.40 -6.99 -12.03
N LEU A 72 -4.74 -5.94 -11.28
CA LEU A 72 -4.90 -6.03 -9.82
C LEU A 72 -5.92 -7.09 -9.39
N GLU A 73 -7.01 -7.23 -10.15
CA GLU A 73 -8.04 -8.23 -9.88
C GLU A 73 -7.49 -9.66 -10.01
N ALA A 74 -6.69 -9.93 -11.04
CA ALA A 74 -6.05 -11.24 -11.24
C ALA A 74 -5.02 -11.52 -10.14
N LEU A 75 -4.26 -10.50 -9.76
CA LEU A 75 -3.26 -10.59 -8.70
C LEU A 75 -3.90 -10.92 -7.34
N VAL A 76 -4.99 -10.24 -6.98
CA VAL A 76 -5.75 -10.55 -5.75
C VAL A 76 -6.38 -11.94 -5.80
N GLN A 77 -6.85 -12.42 -6.96
CA GLN A 77 -7.34 -13.78 -7.13
C GLN A 77 -6.22 -14.82 -6.91
N ARG A 78 -4.99 -14.56 -7.39
CA ARG A 78 -3.83 -15.42 -7.11
C ARG A 78 -3.52 -15.46 -5.62
N CYS A 79 -3.48 -14.29 -4.97
CA CYS A 79 -3.31 -14.22 -3.52
C CYS A 79 -4.41 -15.00 -2.80
N HIS A 80 -5.67 -14.87 -3.23
CA HIS A 80 -6.78 -15.62 -2.65
C HIS A 80 -6.57 -17.13 -2.72
N ALA A 81 -6.10 -17.64 -3.85
CA ALA A 81 -5.79 -19.06 -4.01
C ALA A 81 -4.62 -19.51 -3.11
N ALA A 82 -3.55 -18.72 -3.07
CA ALA A 82 -2.35 -18.99 -2.28
C ALA A 82 -2.59 -18.93 -0.76
N LEU A 83 -3.48 -18.04 -0.33
CA LEU A 83 -3.77 -17.80 1.10
C LEU A 83 -4.79 -18.77 1.69
N ARG A 84 -5.45 -19.63 0.91
CA ARG A 84 -6.44 -20.60 1.42
C ARG A 84 -5.98 -21.46 2.59
N PRO A 85 -4.71 -21.92 2.66
CA PRO A 85 -4.22 -22.72 3.80
C PRO A 85 -3.80 -21.87 5.01
N THR A 86 -3.96 -20.55 4.96
CA THR A 86 -3.60 -19.60 6.01
C THR A 86 -4.85 -18.98 6.65
N ARG A 87 -4.66 -18.06 7.58
CA ARG A 87 -5.76 -17.25 8.13
C ARG A 87 -6.33 -16.26 7.12
N GLY A 88 -5.64 -16.02 5.99
CA GLY A 88 -5.97 -14.99 5.03
C GLY A 88 -5.39 -13.64 5.40
N ALA A 89 -5.65 -12.65 4.55
CA ALA A 89 -5.17 -11.29 4.73
C ALA A 89 -6.17 -10.28 4.18
N VAL A 90 -6.06 -9.03 4.63
CA VAL A 90 -6.64 -7.87 3.98
C VAL A 90 -5.53 -7.10 3.27
N MET A 91 -5.86 -6.38 2.20
CA MET A 91 -4.82 -5.72 1.41
C MET A 91 -5.36 -4.60 0.54
N SER A 92 -4.51 -3.62 0.29
CA SER A 92 -4.71 -2.59 -0.74
C SER A 92 -3.52 -2.54 -1.68
N LEU A 93 -3.81 -2.49 -2.98
CA LEU A 93 -2.83 -2.49 -4.05
C LEU A 93 -3.02 -1.27 -4.94
N ALA A 94 -1.92 -0.75 -5.49
CA ALA A 94 -1.91 0.29 -6.51
C ALA A 94 -0.88 -0.02 -7.58
N ALA A 95 -1.30 0.02 -8.83
CA ALA A 95 -0.44 -0.04 -10.01
C ALA A 95 -0.38 1.34 -10.65
N ILE A 96 0.81 1.89 -10.78
CA ILE A 96 1.07 3.19 -11.38
C ILE A 96 1.65 2.99 -12.77
N ASP A 97 0.96 3.49 -13.80
CA ASP A 97 1.45 3.62 -15.16
C ASP A 97 2.02 5.04 -15.34
N LEU A 98 3.33 5.11 -15.37
CA LEU A 98 4.05 6.38 -15.42
C LEU A 98 3.94 7.06 -16.77
N ALA A 99 3.83 6.27 -17.85
CA ALA A 99 3.71 6.82 -19.20
C ALA A 99 2.34 7.45 -19.44
N ARG A 100 1.29 6.87 -18.83
CA ARG A 100 -0.09 7.38 -18.93
C ARG A 100 -0.47 8.34 -17.82
N GLY A 101 0.34 8.49 -16.78
CA GLY A 101 -0.02 9.28 -15.61
C GLY A 101 -1.30 8.76 -14.94
N THR A 102 -1.40 7.44 -14.78
CA THR A 102 -2.60 6.79 -14.25
C THR A 102 -2.25 5.86 -13.10
N LEU A 103 -3.02 5.95 -12.03
CA LEU A 103 -2.98 5.02 -10.92
C LEU A 103 -4.26 4.18 -10.95
N ARG A 104 -4.10 2.85 -10.94
CA ARG A 104 -5.19 1.90 -10.65
C ARG A 104 -5.01 1.37 -9.26
N TRP A 105 -6.09 1.30 -8.48
CA TRP A 105 -6.06 0.76 -7.13
C TRP A 105 -7.26 -0.13 -6.82
N LEU A 106 -7.05 -1.04 -5.87
CA LEU A 106 -8.05 -2.00 -5.40
C LEU A 106 -7.76 -2.31 -3.93
N GLY A 107 -8.80 -2.32 -3.09
CA GLY A 107 -8.70 -2.69 -1.68
C GLY A 107 -9.73 -3.75 -1.28
N VAL A 108 -9.28 -4.73 -0.50
CA VAL A 108 -10.10 -5.75 0.17
C VAL A 108 -9.79 -5.72 1.65
N GLY A 109 -10.82 -5.46 2.45
CA GLY A 109 -10.72 -5.34 3.91
C GLY A 109 -10.64 -3.90 4.37
N ASN A 110 -9.72 -3.56 5.26
CA ASN A 110 -9.63 -2.30 6.02
C ASN A 110 -8.29 -1.53 5.84
N VAL A 111 -7.37 -2.01 4.99
CA VAL A 111 -6.15 -1.26 4.66
C VAL A 111 -6.52 0.00 3.90
N GLN A 112 -6.39 1.15 4.54
CA GLN A 112 -6.81 2.44 3.98
C GLN A 112 -5.85 2.91 2.89
N GLY A 113 -6.38 3.62 1.89
CA GLY A 113 -5.59 4.21 0.81
C GLY A 113 -6.10 5.61 0.45
N ILE A 114 -5.18 6.56 0.33
CA ILE A 114 -5.48 7.91 -0.16
C ILE A 114 -4.45 8.35 -1.19
N VAL A 115 -4.87 9.19 -2.13
CA VAL A 115 -3.97 10.00 -2.96
C VAL A 115 -4.19 11.46 -2.60
N HIS A 116 -3.19 12.07 -1.97
CA HIS A 116 -3.16 13.51 -1.67
C HIS A 116 -2.63 14.24 -2.90
N ARG A 117 -3.41 15.21 -3.39
CA ARG A 117 -3.07 15.99 -4.58
C ARG A 117 -2.02 17.05 -4.27
N SER A 118 -1.04 17.15 -5.14
CA SER A 118 0.02 18.19 -5.03
C SER A 118 -0.48 19.59 -5.42
N ASP A 119 -1.48 19.64 -6.31
CA ASP A 119 -2.13 20.89 -6.71
C ASP A 119 -3.13 21.35 -5.63
N PRO A 120 -2.91 22.48 -4.95
CA PRO A 120 -3.82 22.98 -3.92
C PRO A 120 -5.19 23.39 -4.47
N SER A 121 -5.30 23.58 -5.80
CA SER A 121 -6.59 23.90 -6.47
C SER A 121 -7.38 22.66 -6.83
N ALA A 122 -6.78 21.46 -6.74
CA ALA A 122 -7.46 20.21 -7.08
C ALA A 122 -8.75 19.99 -6.27
N ARG A 123 -9.76 19.49 -6.95
CA ARG A 123 -11.05 19.12 -6.33
C ARG A 123 -11.47 17.74 -6.83
N PRO A 124 -11.52 16.76 -5.94
CA PRO A 124 -11.17 16.78 -4.51
C PRO A 124 -9.67 16.99 -4.27
N ALA A 125 -9.30 17.53 -3.09
CA ALA A 125 -7.92 17.69 -2.67
C ALA A 125 -7.23 16.33 -2.37
N ARG A 126 -8.03 15.31 -2.13
CA ARG A 126 -7.60 13.91 -1.98
C ARG A 126 -8.64 12.96 -2.58
N ASP A 127 -8.16 11.86 -3.13
CA ASP A 127 -8.99 10.71 -3.47
C ASP A 127 -8.83 9.64 -2.40
N GLU A 128 -9.91 8.91 -2.12
CA GLU A 128 -9.93 7.83 -1.13
C GLU A 128 -10.25 6.50 -1.81
N LEU A 129 -9.50 5.46 -1.45
CA LEU A 129 -9.74 4.11 -1.95
C LEU A 129 -11.04 3.55 -1.39
N LEU A 130 -11.95 3.17 -2.29
CA LEU A 130 -13.15 2.46 -1.89
C LEU A 130 -12.81 1.03 -1.49
N LEU A 131 -12.86 0.76 -0.21
CA LEU A 131 -12.61 -0.56 0.36
C LEU A 131 -13.85 -1.46 0.20
N ARG A 132 -13.61 -2.73 -0.06
CA ARG A 132 -14.64 -3.77 -0.11
C ARG A 132 -14.44 -4.75 1.02
N SER A 133 -15.48 -4.95 1.82
CA SER A 133 -15.47 -5.91 2.91
C SER A 133 -15.18 -7.32 2.38
N GLY A 134 -14.22 -8.00 3.01
CA GLY A 134 -13.80 -9.35 2.66
C GLY A 134 -12.43 -9.70 3.22
N VAL A 135 -12.02 -10.94 2.99
CA VAL A 135 -10.72 -11.49 3.39
C VAL A 135 -10.17 -12.30 2.24
N VAL A 136 -9.00 -11.93 1.77
CA VAL A 136 -8.26 -12.67 0.74
C VAL A 136 -7.74 -13.97 1.35
N GLY A 137 -8.09 -15.09 0.74
CA GLY A 137 -7.86 -16.44 1.31
C GLY A 137 -9.12 -17.10 1.88
N ALA A 138 -10.11 -16.30 2.34
CA ALA A 138 -11.36 -16.83 2.92
C ALA A 138 -12.60 -16.39 2.11
N GLN A 139 -13.03 -15.14 2.25
CA GLN A 139 -14.20 -14.61 1.57
C GLN A 139 -13.82 -13.44 0.68
N LEU A 140 -13.75 -13.68 -0.63
CA LEU A 140 -13.39 -12.67 -1.61
C LEU A 140 -14.64 -11.93 -2.12
N PRO A 141 -14.68 -10.58 -2.06
CA PRO A 141 -15.76 -9.80 -2.66
C PRO A 141 -15.62 -9.75 -4.19
N THR A 142 -16.63 -9.19 -4.87
CA THR A 142 -16.48 -8.83 -6.29
C THR A 142 -15.36 -7.79 -6.43
N LEU A 143 -14.28 -8.17 -7.11
CA LEU A 143 -13.13 -7.30 -7.31
C LEU A 143 -13.40 -6.25 -8.38
N ARG A 144 -13.07 -5.01 -8.09
CA ARG A 144 -13.14 -3.89 -9.02
C ARG A 144 -12.04 -2.89 -8.68
N SER A 145 -11.08 -2.73 -9.57
CA SER A 145 -10.12 -1.62 -9.48
C SER A 145 -10.77 -0.32 -9.96
N ALA A 146 -10.40 0.79 -9.34
CA ALA A 146 -10.68 2.13 -9.84
C ALA A 146 -9.41 2.70 -10.49
N ALA A 147 -9.58 3.53 -11.51
CA ALA A 147 -8.48 4.25 -12.15
C ALA A 147 -8.68 5.75 -11.93
N ILE A 148 -7.61 6.42 -11.50
CA ILE A 148 -7.57 7.87 -11.31
C ILE A 148 -6.34 8.44 -12.01
N PRO A 149 -6.40 9.68 -12.55
CA PRO A 149 -5.20 10.36 -13.02
C PRO A 149 -4.29 10.67 -11.84
N ILE A 150 -2.98 10.66 -12.10
CA ILE A 150 -1.98 11.13 -11.14
C ILE A 150 -1.04 12.11 -11.80
N SER A 151 -0.52 13.02 -11.00
CA SER A 151 0.40 14.06 -11.41
C SER A 151 1.69 14.00 -10.60
N ARG A 152 2.71 14.69 -11.11
CA ARG A 152 3.95 14.86 -10.38
C ARG A 152 3.69 15.44 -9.00
N ARG A 153 4.38 14.91 -7.97
CA ARG A 153 4.28 15.24 -6.55
C ARG A 153 2.96 14.81 -5.87
N ASP A 154 2.01 14.22 -6.59
CA ASP A 154 0.91 13.54 -5.91
C ASP A 154 1.47 12.44 -5.00
N THR A 155 0.85 12.25 -3.85
CA THR A 155 1.35 11.34 -2.82
C THR A 155 0.29 10.29 -2.50
N LEU A 156 0.59 9.02 -2.82
CA LEU A 156 -0.17 7.86 -2.39
C LEU A 156 0.25 7.48 -0.96
N ILE A 157 -0.71 7.18 -0.11
CA ILE A 157 -0.50 6.70 1.25
C ILE A 157 -1.40 5.49 1.48
N PHE A 158 -0.81 4.39 1.93
CA PHE A 158 -1.52 3.24 2.48
C PHE A 158 -1.21 3.09 3.96
N THR A 159 -2.23 2.75 4.76
CA THR A 159 -2.08 2.46 6.20
C THR A 159 -2.90 1.25 6.60
N THR A 160 -2.36 0.43 7.50
CA THR A 160 -3.10 -0.62 8.18
C THR A 160 -3.92 -0.06 9.35
N ASP A 161 -4.79 -0.86 9.93
CA ASP A 161 -5.73 -0.41 10.98
C ASP A 161 -5.07 -0.12 12.34
N GLY A 162 -3.80 -0.52 12.55
CA GLY A 162 -2.99 -0.03 13.67
C GLY A 162 -2.72 1.48 13.63
N ILE A 163 -3.03 2.15 12.50
CA ILE A 163 -2.99 3.61 12.33
C ILE A 163 -4.41 4.18 12.41
N ARG A 164 -4.62 5.25 13.19
CA ARG A 164 -5.92 5.93 13.28
C ARG A 164 -6.34 6.51 11.92
N SER A 165 -7.63 6.44 11.61
CA SER A 165 -8.19 6.85 10.30
C SER A 165 -8.06 8.35 9.98
N ASN A 166 -7.80 9.19 10.99
CA ASN A 166 -7.58 10.63 10.80
C ASN A 166 -6.12 10.98 10.45
N PHE A 167 -5.28 10.00 10.07
CA PHE A 167 -3.88 10.23 9.72
C PHE A 167 -3.67 11.23 8.57
N ALA A 168 -4.69 11.40 7.73
CA ALA A 168 -4.67 12.30 6.59
C ALA A 168 -4.85 13.79 6.97
N ASP A 169 -5.25 14.09 8.22
CA ASP A 169 -5.49 15.44 8.67
C ASP A 169 -4.15 16.12 9.01
N GLY A 170 -3.88 17.27 8.38
CA GLY A 170 -2.66 18.04 8.64
C GLY A 170 -1.38 17.50 7.98
N LEU A 171 -1.51 16.65 6.94
CA LEU A 171 -0.34 16.14 6.21
C LEU A 171 0.55 17.27 5.70
N LEU A 172 1.85 17.21 6.03
CA LEU A 172 2.85 18.17 5.58
C LEU A 172 3.32 17.77 4.16
N ALA A 173 2.72 18.35 3.14
CA ALA A 173 3.06 18.08 1.73
C ALA A 173 4.55 18.31 1.37
N SER A 174 5.28 19.12 2.15
CA SER A 174 6.71 19.40 1.97
C SER A 174 7.64 18.33 2.55
N ALA A 175 7.15 17.45 3.43
CA ALA A 175 7.97 16.39 4.02
C ALA A 175 8.35 15.33 2.98
N THR A 176 9.52 14.70 3.14
CA THR A 176 9.88 13.53 2.32
C THR A 176 8.94 12.35 2.60
N PRO A 177 8.73 11.42 1.66
CA PRO A 177 7.91 10.23 1.92
C PRO A 177 8.32 9.45 3.18
N HIS A 178 9.62 9.31 3.40
CA HIS A 178 10.15 8.66 4.60
C HIS A 178 9.75 9.40 5.90
N SER A 179 9.99 10.71 5.95
CA SER A 179 9.60 11.53 7.11
C SER A 179 8.09 11.54 7.31
N LEU A 180 7.31 11.51 6.22
CA LEU A 180 5.86 11.50 6.29
C LEU A 180 5.35 10.18 6.87
N ALA A 181 5.89 9.02 6.42
CA ALA A 181 5.55 7.72 6.97
C ALA A 181 5.86 7.64 8.48
N GLN A 182 7.04 8.12 8.89
CA GLN A 182 7.43 8.19 10.31
C GLN A 182 6.48 9.09 11.13
N ASN A 183 6.11 10.26 10.60
CA ASN A 183 5.19 11.17 11.28
C ASN A 183 3.78 10.58 11.42
N ILE A 184 3.30 9.88 10.38
CA ILE A 184 2.02 9.19 10.44
C ILE A 184 2.05 8.15 11.56
N LEU A 185 3.07 7.30 11.59
CA LEU A 185 3.21 6.29 12.62
C LEU A 185 3.31 6.92 14.03
N ALA A 186 4.17 7.93 14.21
CA ALA A 186 4.41 8.54 15.51
C ALA A 186 3.17 9.23 16.10
N ASN A 187 2.36 9.89 15.25
CA ASN A 187 1.23 10.70 15.72
C ASN A 187 -0.11 9.95 15.71
N HIS A 188 -0.22 8.86 14.94
CA HIS A 188 -1.50 8.17 14.72
C HIS A 188 -1.46 6.69 15.08
N LEU A 189 -0.37 6.17 15.66
CA LEU A 189 -0.28 4.80 16.15
C LEU A 189 -1.35 4.55 17.22
N GLN A 190 -2.04 3.42 17.13
CA GLN A 190 -2.98 2.95 18.17
C GLN A 190 -2.28 2.13 19.24
N GLY A 191 -1.23 1.37 18.89
CA GLY A 191 -0.39 0.60 19.80
C GLY A 191 -1.01 -0.73 20.27
N SER A 192 -2.22 -1.05 19.85
CA SER A 192 -2.92 -2.30 20.19
C SER A 192 -2.70 -3.42 19.20
N ASP A 193 -2.19 -3.11 18.03
CA ASP A 193 -1.88 -4.06 16.95
C ASP A 193 -0.62 -3.66 16.20
N ASP A 194 -0.19 -4.52 15.24
CA ASP A 194 0.82 -4.17 14.25
C ASP A 194 0.37 -2.92 13.49
N ALA A 195 1.29 -2.14 12.96
CA ALA A 195 0.96 -0.95 12.19
C ALA A 195 1.98 -0.71 11.08
N LEU A 196 1.49 -0.32 9.91
CA LEU A 196 2.31 0.02 8.76
C LEU A 196 1.76 1.24 8.04
N ALA A 197 2.65 2.18 7.71
CA ALA A 197 2.38 3.28 6.80
C ALA A 197 3.36 3.22 5.62
N LEU A 198 2.84 3.08 4.39
CA LEU A 198 3.59 3.21 3.14
C LEU A 198 3.20 4.53 2.48
N VAL A 199 4.19 5.37 2.19
CA VAL A 199 4.03 6.65 1.50
C VAL A 199 4.83 6.61 0.21
N ALA A 200 4.21 6.94 -0.93
CA ALA A 200 4.86 7.00 -2.22
C ALA A 200 4.51 8.29 -2.95
N ARG A 201 5.51 9.03 -3.41
CA ARG A 201 5.37 10.31 -4.14
C ARG A 201 5.85 10.16 -5.57
N ILE A 202 5.06 10.66 -6.51
CA ILE A 202 5.42 10.71 -7.92
C ILE A 202 6.55 11.75 -8.12
N ALA A 203 7.66 11.34 -8.74
CA ALA A 203 8.86 12.17 -8.93
C ALA A 203 8.69 13.25 -10.02
#